data_8378731201854876fb1c49ac2d24d206
#
_entry.id   8378731201854876fb1c49ac2d24d206
#
_cell.length_a   1.000
_cell.length_b   1.000
_cell.length_c   1.000
_cell.angle_alpha   90.00
_cell.angle_beta   90.00
_cell.angle_gamma   90.00
#
_symmetry.space_group_name_H-M   'P 1'
#
loop_
_entity.id
_entity.type
_entity.pdbx_description
1 polymer ?
#
loop_
_entity_poly.entity_id
_entity_poly.type
_entity_poly.pdbx_seq_one_letter_code
_entity_poly.pdbx_strand_id
1 'polypeptide(L)'
;KLHDDVKILAAMNPSSKYGSDFDYQVVDMDAAQENRFVWLNMESDHTQWIKWAIDEGIERKVIEFISTFPEYLHKINEDDVRATPRSYERVSKIYKVYKEKNNSIPRAVFLNVVKGNVGKVIAEEFISFIESNSEPLISYEDVFLGESIDESIVERVKNESHTRLYLSAMNILKDLELNIKNDKYESNHYINRFIEFLKMYPVDLMIGIMKDIRNSYIEVYKKAIENEEFVKSYFESYSLIRG
;
A
#
# COMPACT_ATOMS: atom_id res chain seq x y z
N LYS A 1 -6.03 40.90 16.78
CA LYS A 1 -5.86 40.73 15.31
C LYS A 1 -4.63 39.86 15.11
N LEU A 2 -4.76 38.78 14.35
CA LEU A 2 -3.61 37.95 13.96
C LEU A 2 -2.74 38.69 12.94
N HIS A 3 -1.45 38.40 12.91
CA HIS A 3 -0.52 38.95 11.93
C HIS A 3 -0.93 38.47 10.51
N ASP A 4 -0.69 39.27 9.49
CA ASP A 4 -1.15 38.98 8.13
C ASP A 4 -0.49 37.74 7.50
N ASP A 5 0.69 37.35 7.98
CA ASP A 5 1.41 36.14 7.56
C ASP A 5 0.90 34.85 8.21
N VAL A 6 -0.02 34.93 9.20
CA VAL A 6 -0.57 33.75 9.86
C VAL A 6 -1.60 33.10 8.98
N LYS A 7 -1.38 31.80 8.67
CA LYS A 7 -2.34 30.95 8.00
C LYS A 7 -3.00 30.03 9.01
N ILE A 8 -4.33 29.93 8.95
CA ILE A 8 -5.11 29.06 9.84
C ILE A 8 -5.53 27.85 9.02
N LEU A 9 -5.17 26.65 9.48
CA LEU A 9 -5.64 25.38 8.97
C LEU A 9 -6.51 24.72 10.03
N ALA A 10 -7.66 24.21 9.60
CA ALA A 10 -8.57 23.45 10.46
C ALA A 10 -8.94 22.14 9.77
N ALA A 11 -9.12 21.08 10.55
CA ALA A 11 -9.63 19.81 10.08
C ALA A 11 -10.86 19.42 10.89
N MET A 12 -11.89 18.97 10.23
CA MET A 12 -13.12 18.52 10.86
C MET A 12 -13.68 17.30 10.11
N ASN A 13 -14.49 16.52 10.80
CA ASN A 13 -15.24 15.47 10.14
C ASN A 13 -16.36 16.09 9.27
N PRO A 14 -16.69 15.48 8.12
CA PRO A 14 -17.80 15.95 7.31
C PRO A 14 -19.12 15.84 8.09
N SER A 15 -19.97 16.87 8.00
CA SER A 15 -21.32 16.79 8.52
C SER A 15 -22.24 16.03 7.54
N SER A 16 -23.37 15.54 8.02
CA SER A 16 -24.40 14.89 7.19
C SER A 16 -24.88 15.78 6.03
N LYS A 17 -24.78 17.10 6.18
CA LYS A 17 -25.08 18.12 5.15
C LYS A 17 -24.19 17.97 3.89
N TYR A 18 -22.99 17.41 4.02
CA TYR A 18 -22.02 17.24 2.94
C TYR A 18 -21.95 15.80 2.41
N GLY A 19 -23.01 15.00 2.61
CA GLY A 19 -23.13 13.66 2.01
C GLY A 19 -22.22 12.60 2.63
N SER A 20 -21.87 12.76 3.89
CA SER A 20 -21.12 11.72 4.62
C SER A 20 -22.03 10.53 4.91
N ASP A 21 -21.62 9.32 4.50
CA ASP A 21 -22.24 8.05 4.91
C ASP A 21 -22.02 7.75 6.41
N PHE A 22 -21.22 8.58 7.09
CA PHE A 22 -20.90 8.44 8.49
C PHE A 22 -21.66 9.49 9.30
N ASP A 23 -22.39 9.03 10.30
CA ASP A 23 -23.07 9.90 11.26
C ASP A 23 -22.06 10.41 12.30
N TYR A 24 -21.35 11.48 11.95
CA TYR A 24 -20.50 12.19 12.88
C TYR A 24 -21.31 13.25 13.63
N GLN A 25 -21.23 13.27 14.95
CA GLN A 25 -21.75 14.38 15.76
C GLN A 25 -20.88 15.61 15.51
N VAL A 26 -21.19 16.35 14.48
CA VAL A 26 -20.51 17.61 14.13
C VAL A 26 -21.50 18.75 14.29
N VAL A 27 -21.07 19.79 15.02
CA VAL A 27 -21.85 21.03 15.08
C VAL A 27 -21.67 21.76 13.75
N ASP A 28 -22.75 21.98 13.03
CA ASP A 28 -22.73 22.71 11.78
C ASP A 28 -22.26 24.14 12.00
N MET A 29 -21.40 24.62 11.13
CA MET A 29 -21.00 26.03 11.08
C MET A 29 -22.14 26.85 10.49
N ASP A 30 -22.29 28.08 10.95
CA ASP A 30 -23.16 29.03 10.29
C ASP A 30 -22.60 29.50 8.94
N ALA A 31 -23.45 30.00 8.06
CA ALA A 31 -23.04 30.41 6.71
C ALA A 31 -21.95 31.51 6.70
N ALA A 32 -21.88 32.36 7.73
CA ALA A 32 -20.88 33.40 7.83
C ALA A 32 -19.50 32.84 8.19
N GLN A 33 -19.49 31.76 8.98
CA GLN A 33 -18.28 31.01 9.31
C GLN A 33 -17.79 30.21 8.09
N GLU A 34 -18.71 29.49 7.43
CA GLU A 34 -18.39 28.70 6.24
C GLU A 34 -17.73 29.57 5.13
N ASN A 35 -18.24 30.77 4.90
CA ASN A 35 -17.73 31.70 3.87
C ASN A 35 -16.34 32.27 4.14
N ARG A 36 -15.77 32.03 5.33
CA ARG A 36 -14.42 32.50 5.70
C ARG A 36 -13.33 31.48 5.42
N PHE A 37 -13.69 30.26 5.02
CA PHE A 37 -12.75 29.18 4.77
C PHE A 37 -12.76 28.76 3.30
N VAL A 38 -11.62 28.32 2.83
CA VAL A 38 -11.52 27.52 1.61
C VAL A 38 -11.66 26.05 2.01
N TRP A 39 -12.68 25.39 1.48
CA TRP A 39 -12.99 24.02 1.81
C TRP A 39 -12.22 23.06 0.90
N LEU A 40 -11.60 22.06 1.50
CA LEU A 40 -10.94 20.97 0.80
C LEU A 40 -11.52 19.65 1.31
N ASN A 41 -12.16 18.90 0.43
CA ASN A 41 -12.61 17.56 0.75
C ASN A 41 -11.44 16.59 0.62
N MET A 42 -11.23 15.79 1.66
CA MET A 42 -10.27 14.70 1.66
C MET A 42 -11.01 13.38 1.53
N GLU A 43 -10.77 12.68 0.44
CA GLU A 43 -11.31 11.35 0.22
C GLU A 43 -10.27 10.29 0.59
N SER A 44 -10.74 9.18 1.13
CA SER A 44 -9.90 8.03 1.41
C SER A 44 -9.65 7.24 0.13
N ASP A 45 -8.38 7.02 -0.19
CA ASP A 45 -7.95 6.20 -1.31
C ASP A 45 -7.16 5.00 -0.78
N HIS A 46 -7.61 3.79 -1.11
CA HIS A 46 -6.95 2.56 -0.70
C HIS A 46 -5.54 2.43 -1.30
N THR A 47 -5.30 2.94 -2.51
CA THR A 47 -3.98 2.90 -3.16
C THR A 47 -2.97 3.76 -2.39
N GLN A 48 -3.38 4.95 -1.95
CA GLN A 48 -2.54 5.81 -1.11
C GLN A 48 -2.31 5.19 0.26
N TRP A 49 -3.34 4.55 0.83
CA TRP A 49 -3.18 3.83 2.10
C TRP A 49 -2.17 2.68 1.96
N ILE A 50 -2.20 1.91 0.87
CA ILE A 50 -1.24 0.83 0.63
C ILE A 50 0.20 1.36 0.60
N LYS A 51 0.45 2.46 -0.14
CA LYS A 51 1.77 3.09 -0.19
C LYS A 51 2.25 3.51 1.19
N TRP A 52 1.41 4.24 1.91
CA TRP A 52 1.67 4.63 3.30
C TRP A 52 1.92 3.41 4.21
N ALA A 53 1.11 2.36 4.09
CA ALA A 53 1.21 1.16 4.92
C ALA A 53 2.52 0.40 4.67
N ILE A 54 3.00 0.36 3.42
CA ILE A 54 4.31 -0.19 3.07
C ILE A 54 5.42 0.62 3.76
N ASP A 55 5.38 1.95 3.66
CA ASP A 55 6.39 2.85 4.24
C ASP A 55 6.44 2.76 5.77
N GLU A 56 5.28 2.71 6.43
CA GLU A 56 5.15 2.56 7.88
C GLU A 56 5.43 1.15 8.40
N GLY A 57 5.67 0.18 7.52
CA GLY A 57 5.97 -1.20 7.89
C GLY A 57 4.78 -1.93 8.50
N ILE A 58 3.57 -1.66 8.01
CA ILE A 58 2.39 -2.48 8.29
C ILE A 58 2.67 -3.92 7.84
N GLU A 59 2.16 -4.89 8.60
CA GLU A 59 2.38 -6.31 8.31
C GLU A 59 1.88 -6.69 6.91
N ARG A 60 2.74 -7.36 6.12
CA ARG A 60 2.50 -7.67 4.70
C ARG A 60 1.14 -8.33 4.45
N LYS A 61 0.73 -9.29 5.29
CA LYS A 61 -0.56 -9.97 5.16
C LYS A 61 -1.76 -9.03 5.36
N VAL A 62 -1.63 -7.98 6.16
CA VAL A 62 -2.68 -6.96 6.32
C VAL A 62 -2.76 -6.09 5.08
N ILE A 63 -1.63 -5.69 4.51
CA ILE A 63 -1.58 -4.92 3.26
C ILE A 63 -2.16 -5.76 2.11
N GLU A 64 -1.76 -7.01 1.99
CA GLU A 64 -2.24 -7.96 0.99
C GLU A 64 -3.77 -8.16 1.10
N PHE A 65 -4.28 -8.30 2.32
CA PHE A 65 -5.72 -8.41 2.57
C PHE A 65 -6.49 -7.18 2.08
N ILE A 66 -6.07 -5.97 2.45
CA ILE A 66 -6.74 -4.74 1.99
C ILE A 66 -6.57 -4.51 0.48
N SER A 67 -5.45 -4.92 -0.10
CA SER A 67 -5.27 -4.85 -1.55
C SER A 67 -6.21 -5.80 -2.30
N THR A 68 -6.55 -6.93 -1.68
CA THR A 68 -7.50 -7.91 -2.24
C THR A 68 -8.95 -7.48 -2.01
N PHE A 69 -9.23 -6.87 -0.87
CA PHE A 69 -10.58 -6.45 -0.44
C PHE A 69 -10.59 -4.96 -0.04
N PRO A 70 -10.41 -4.04 -1.01
CA PRO A 70 -10.30 -2.60 -0.71
C PRO A 70 -11.55 -2.01 -0.07
N GLU A 71 -12.72 -2.60 -0.29
CA GLU A 71 -13.98 -2.23 0.34
C GLU A 71 -14.00 -2.39 1.85
N TYR A 72 -13.07 -3.18 2.41
CA TYR A 72 -12.95 -3.36 3.86
C TYR A 72 -12.14 -2.26 4.54
N LEU A 73 -11.43 -1.40 3.80
CA LEU A 73 -10.61 -0.33 4.39
C LEU A 73 -11.47 0.68 5.17
N HIS A 74 -12.69 0.95 4.67
CA HIS A 74 -13.68 1.82 5.29
C HIS A 74 -15.04 1.13 5.27
N LYS A 75 -15.34 0.32 6.29
CA LYS A 75 -16.61 -0.38 6.36
C LYS A 75 -17.27 -0.18 7.73
N ILE A 76 -18.56 0.17 7.69
CA ILE A 76 -19.44 0.07 8.84
C ILE A 76 -20.01 -1.34 8.83
N ASN A 77 -19.78 -2.09 9.91
CA ASN A 77 -20.30 -3.44 10.05
C ASN A 77 -21.64 -3.43 10.78
N GLU A 78 -22.42 -4.49 10.63
CA GLU A 78 -23.70 -4.67 11.32
C GLU A 78 -23.59 -4.69 12.86
N ASP A 79 -22.38 -4.98 13.38
CA ASP A 79 -22.07 -4.99 14.81
C ASP A 79 -21.51 -3.64 15.33
N ASP A 80 -21.78 -2.54 14.61
CA ASP A 80 -21.36 -1.17 14.90
C ASP A 80 -19.84 -0.96 14.98
N VAL A 81 -19.03 -1.99 14.75
CA VAL A 81 -17.58 -1.85 14.68
C VAL A 81 -17.18 -1.29 13.32
N ARG A 82 -16.52 -0.15 13.34
CA ARG A 82 -16.03 0.51 12.12
C ARG A 82 -14.62 0.04 11.78
N ALA A 83 -14.48 -0.61 10.62
CA ALA A 83 -13.16 -0.84 10.04
C ALA A 83 -12.65 0.45 9.40
N THR A 84 -11.46 0.86 9.79
CA THR A 84 -10.81 2.11 9.33
C THR A 84 -9.31 1.87 9.12
N PRO A 85 -8.58 2.74 8.42
CA PRO A 85 -7.11 2.67 8.32
C PRO A 85 -6.41 2.43 9.65
N ARG A 86 -6.85 3.11 10.72
CA ARG A 86 -6.31 2.93 12.08
C ARG A 86 -6.63 1.56 12.69
N SER A 87 -7.74 0.96 12.29
CA SER A 87 -8.08 -0.39 12.73
C SER A 87 -7.07 -1.40 12.17
N TYR A 88 -6.67 -1.26 10.92
CA TYR A 88 -5.69 -2.14 10.29
C TYR A 88 -4.26 -1.93 10.79
N GLU A 89 -3.90 -0.73 11.21
CA GLU A 89 -2.65 -0.50 11.95
C GLU A 89 -2.62 -1.31 13.27
N ARG A 90 -3.74 -1.31 14.01
CA ARG A 90 -3.87 -2.13 15.23
C ARG A 90 -3.87 -3.62 14.91
N VAL A 91 -4.60 -4.07 13.88
CA VAL A 91 -4.60 -5.47 13.43
C VAL A 91 -3.19 -5.91 13.05
N SER A 92 -2.41 -5.06 12.37
CA SER A 92 -1.01 -5.33 12.05
C SER A 92 -0.15 -5.59 13.30
N LYS A 93 -0.26 -4.72 14.31
CA LYS A 93 0.45 -4.88 15.59
C LYS A 93 0.04 -6.17 16.31
N ILE A 94 -1.25 -6.45 16.35
CA ILE A 94 -1.82 -7.67 16.95
C ILE A 94 -1.30 -8.92 16.21
N TYR A 95 -1.30 -8.89 14.89
CA TYR A 95 -0.85 -10.01 14.08
C TYR A 95 0.66 -10.28 14.22
N LYS A 96 1.50 -9.22 14.30
CA LYS A 96 2.93 -9.36 14.60
C LYS A 96 3.14 -10.11 15.93
N VAL A 97 2.44 -9.70 16.99
CA VAL A 97 2.51 -10.38 18.30
C VAL A 97 2.02 -11.84 18.22
N TYR A 98 0.94 -12.08 17.48
CA TYR A 98 0.41 -13.44 17.28
C TYR A 98 1.44 -14.36 16.60
N LYS A 99 2.12 -13.88 15.55
CA LYS A 99 3.20 -14.60 14.86
C LYS A 99 4.40 -14.88 15.78
N GLU A 100 4.87 -13.85 16.50
CA GLU A 100 6.02 -13.97 17.40
C GLU A 100 5.80 -14.99 18.53
N LYS A 101 4.57 -15.09 19.01
CA LYS A 101 4.19 -16.03 20.09
C LYS A 101 4.00 -17.46 19.62
N ASN A 102 4.16 -17.74 18.33
CA ASN A 102 4.27 -19.07 17.72
C ASN A 102 3.28 -20.09 18.30
N ASN A 103 1.97 -19.89 18.10
CA ASN A 103 0.86 -20.73 18.58
C ASN A 103 0.61 -20.76 20.11
N SER A 104 1.28 -19.95 20.92
CA SER A 104 0.97 -19.84 22.35
C SER A 104 -0.32 -19.07 22.62
N ILE A 105 -0.80 -18.28 21.66
CA ILE A 105 -2.08 -17.57 21.71
C ILE A 105 -3.13 -18.42 20.99
N PRO A 106 -4.21 -18.85 21.66
CA PRO A 106 -5.27 -19.60 21.00
C PRO A 106 -5.89 -18.80 19.84
N ARG A 107 -6.17 -19.49 18.71
CA ARG A 107 -6.82 -18.90 17.52
C ARG A 107 -8.09 -18.10 17.86
N ALA A 108 -8.92 -18.64 18.77
CA ALA A 108 -10.15 -17.98 19.20
C ALA A 108 -9.90 -16.64 19.90
N VAL A 109 -8.82 -16.52 20.67
CA VAL A 109 -8.42 -15.26 21.31
C VAL A 109 -7.98 -14.26 20.27
N PHE A 110 -7.12 -14.68 19.33
CA PHE A 110 -6.68 -13.84 18.23
C PHE A 110 -7.86 -13.33 17.38
N LEU A 111 -8.77 -14.23 16.98
CA LEU A 111 -10.00 -13.87 16.26
C LEU A 111 -10.83 -12.81 17.02
N ASN A 112 -11.05 -13.01 18.32
CA ASN A 112 -11.84 -12.06 19.12
C ASN A 112 -11.19 -10.68 19.22
N VAL A 113 -9.87 -10.62 19.32
CA VAL A 113 -9.14 -9.34 19.36
C VAL A 113 -9.23 -8.64 18.01
N VAL A 114 -9.07 -9.35 16.90
CA VAL A 114 -9.23 -8.79 15.55
C VAL A 114 -10.68 -8.32 15.34
N LYS A 115 -11.67 -9.14 15.75
CA LYS A 115 -13.10 -8.81 15.67
C LYS A 115 -13.43 -7.47 16.36
N GLY A 116 -12.86 -7.22 17.53
CA GLY A 116 -13.06 -5.95 18.24
C GLY A 116 -12.49 -4.72 17.52
N ASN A 117 -11.69 -4.91 16.48
CA ASN A 117 -11.07 -3.82 15.71
C ASN A 117 -11.69 -3.59 14.33
N VAL A 118 -12.20 -4.64 13.67
CA VAL A 118 -12.69 -4.57 12.28
C VAL A 118 -14.08 -5.18 12.08
N GLY A 119 -14.72 -5.68 13.12
CA GLY A 119 -16.02 -6.36 13.05
C GLY A 119 -15.89 -7.86 12.76
N LYS A 120 -16.99 -8.59 12.99
CA LYS A 120 -17.02 -10.06 12.93
C LYS A 120 -16.69 -10.59 11.54
N VAL A 121 -17.37 -10.12 10.52
CA VAL A 121 -17.24 -10.63 9.15
C VAL A 121 -15.83 -10.43 8.65
N ILE A 122 -15.30 -9.21 8.77
CA ILE A 122 -13.94 -8.89 8.31
C ILE A 122 -12.88 -9.69 9.08
N ALA A 123 -13.07 -9.90 10.38
CA ALA A 123 -12.13 -10.68 11.19
C ALA A 123 -12.09 -12.15 10.74
N GLU A 124 -13.23 -12.76 10.47
CA GLU A 124 -13.32 -14.14 9.98
C GLU A 124 -12.66 -14.27 8.58
N GLU A 125 -12.94 -13.33 7.67
CA GLU A 125 -12.30 -13.27 6.36
C GLU A 125 -10.78 -13.08 6.46
N PHE A 126 -10.32 -12.16 7.32
CA PHE A 126 -8.88 -11.93 7.52
C PHE A 126 -8.18 -13.18 8.06
N ILE A 127 -8.77 -13.85 9.06
CA ILE A 127 -8.21 -15.09 9.59
C ILE A 127 -8.16 -16.18 8.51
N SER A 128 -9.24 -16.36 7.75
CA SER A 128 -9.28 -17.31 6.64
C SER A 128 -8.20 -16.98 5.58
N PHE A 129 -8.02 -15.69 5.28
CA PHE A 129 -7.01 -15.21 4.34
C PHE A 129 -5.58 -15.51 4.79
N ILE A 130 -5.24 -15.28 6.05
CA ILE A 130 -3.88 -15.56 6.57
C ILE A 130 -3.61 -17.05 6.76
N GLU A 131 -4.65 -17.86 6.96
CA GLU A 131 -4.57 -19.32 7.07
C GLU A 131 -4.56 -20.02 5.70
N SER A 132 -5.00 -19.34 4.64
CA SER A 132 -4.85 -19.84 3.29
C SER A 132 -3.36 -19.98 2.95
N ASN A 133 -2.96 -21.17 2.45
CA ASN A 133 -1.57 -21.48 2.05
C ASN A 133 -1.15 -20.75 0.78
N SER A 134 -1.38 -19.43 0.69
CA SER A 134 -0.84 -18.65 -0.40
C SER A 134 0.68 -18.51 -0.23
N GLU A 135 1.42 -18.75 -1.29
CA GLU A 135 2.86 -18.50 -1.31
C GLU A 135 3.16 -17.04 -0.88
N PRO A 136 4.29 -16.79 -0.20
CA PRO A 136 4.68 -15.44 0.16
C PRO A 136 4.85 -14.58 -1.10
N LEU A 137 4.71 -13.27 -0.99
CA LEU A 137 5.00 -12.34 -2.10
C LEU A 137 6.45 -12.54 -2.59
N ILE A 138 6.68 -12.35 -3.89
CA ILE A 138 8.04 -12.32 -4.44
C ILE A 138 8.83 -11.24 -3.71
N SER A 139 9.96 -11.61 -3.16
CA SER A 139 10.77 -10.77 -2.27
C SER A 139 11.94 -10.11 -3.02
N TYR A 140 12.62 -9.20 -2.33
CA TYR A 140 13.88 -8.62 -2.81
C TYR A 140 14.94 -9.70 -3.04
N GLU A 141 15.04 -10.65 -2.12
CA GLU A 141 15.99 -11.75 -2.19
C GLU A 141 15.75 -12.64 -3.41
N ASP A 142 14.50 -12.93 -3.74
CA ASP A 142 14.13 -13.73 -4.91
C ASP A 142 14.59 -13.09 -6.24
N VAL A 143 14.68 -11.77 -6.28
CA VAL A 143 15.06 -11.02 -7.48
C VAL A 143 16.58 -10.75 -7.55
N PHE A 144 17.23 -10.50 -6.40
CA PHE A 144 18.59 -9.95 -6.39
C PHE A 144 19.70 -10.88 -5.89
N LEU A 145 19.42 -11.96 -5.14
CA LEU A 145 20.46 -12.82 -4.58
C LEU A 145 21.08 -13.80 -5.58
N GLY A 146 20.47 -14.06 -6.72
CA GLY A 146 21.01 -14.98 -7.73
C GLY A 146 21.82 -14.29 -8.84
N GLU A 147 22.54 -15.07 -9.64
CA GLU A 147 23.19 -14.58 -10.87
C GLU A 147 22.16 -14.19 -11.94
N SER A 148 20.99 -14.85 -11.94
CA SER A 148 19.84 -14.57 -12.78
C SER A 148 18.55 -14.73 -11.97
N ILE A 149 17.42 -14.23 -12.50
CA ILE A 149 16.11 -14.51 -11.91
C ILE A 149 15.79 -15.98 -12.17
N ASP A 150 15.46 -16.72 -11.12
CA ASP A 150 15.17 -18.15 -11.20
C ASP A 150 13.92 -18.43 -12.05
N GLU A 151 13.91 -19.54 -12.81
CA GLU A 151 12.78 -19.92 -13.65
C GLU A 151 11.48 -20.10 -12.85
N SER A 152 11.58 -20.53 -11.60
CA SER A 152 10.42 -20.63 -10.70
C SER A 152 9.77 -19.28 -10.42
N ILE A 153 10.55 -18.21 -10.30
CA ILE A 153 10.05 -16.84 -10.14
C ILE A 153 9.39 -16.35 -11.44
N VAL A 154 9.98 -16.68 -12.60
CA VAL A 154 9.39 -16.35 -13.90
C VAL A 154 8.01 -17.01 -14.05
N GLU A 155 7.88 -18.28 -13.65
CA GLU A 155 6.61 -19.00 -13.71
C GLU A 155 5.59 -18.46 -12.69
N ARG A 156 6.04 -18.08 -11.48
CA ARG A 156 5.20 -17.41 -10.50
C ARG A 156 4.64 -16.08 -11.02
N VAL A 157 5.47 -15.24 -11.62
CA VAL A 157 5.01 -13.96 -12.20
C VAL A 157 3.89 -14.17 -13.22
N LYS A 158 3.96 -15.21 -14.06
CA LYS A 158 2.92 -15.53 -15.06
C LYS A 158 1.58 -15.92 -14.45
N ASN A 159 1.62 -16.56 -13.27
CA ASN A 159 0.44 -17.12 -12.60
C ASN A 159 -0.09 -16.23 -11.47
N GLU A 160 0.64 -15.16 -11.11
CA GLU A 160 0.32 -14.31 -9.99
C GLU A 160 -0.73 -13.25 -10.36
N SER A 161 -1.53 -12.82 -9.38
CA SER A 161 -2.49 -11.73 -9.58
C SER A 161 -1.79 -10.37 -9.73
N HIS A 162 -2.40 -9.45 -10.48
CA HIS A 162 -1.90 -8.07 -10.65
C HIS A 162 -1.67 -7.37 -9.30
N THR A 163 -2.58 -7.57 -8.34
CA THR A 163 -2.47 -7.02 -6.98
C THR A 163 -1.21 -7.51 -6.28
N ARG A 164 -0.94 -8.82 -6.32
CA ARG A 164 0.22 -9.39 -5.64
C ARG A 164 1.53 -9.03 -6.36
N LEU A 165 1.52 -8.95 -7.68
CA LEU A 165 2.64 -8.44 -8.47
C LEU A 165 2.96 -6.99 -8.11
N TYR A 166 1.93 -6.13 -8.03
CA TYR A 166 2.10 -4.74 -7.60
C TYR A 166 2.73 -4.64 -6.21
N LEU A 167 2.21 -5.40 -5.24
CA LEU A 167 2.74 -5.41 -3.88
C LEU A 167 4.17 -5.92 -3.81
N SER A 168 4.51 -6.96 -4.57
CA SER A 168 5.89 -7.46 -4.70
C SER A 168 6.83 -6.36 -5.21
N ALA A 169 6.44 -5.68 -6.29
CA ALA A 169 7.24 -4.59 -6.85
C ALA A 169 7.41 -3.42 -5.86
N MET A 170 6.35 -3.01 -5.13
CA MET A 170 6.42 -1.93 -4.15
C MET A 170 7.33 -2.27 -2.97
N ASN A 171 7.25 -3.50 -2.44
CA ASN A 171 8.13 -3.96 -1.37
C ASN A 171 9.59 -4.00 -1.83
N ILE A 172 9.85 -4.53 -3.04
CA ILE A 172 11.18 -4.58 -3.63
C ILE A 172 11.74 -3.17 -3.85
N LEU A 173 10.93 -2.23 -4.35
CA LEU A 173 11.33 -0.84 -4.56
C LEU A 173 11.69 -0.14 -3.26
N LYS A 174 10.94 -0.39 -2.18
CA LYS A 174 11.26 0.15 -0.86
C LYS A 174 12.64 -0.30 -0.38
N ASP A 175 12.92 -1.60 -0.49
CA ASP A 175 14.20 -2.16 -0.08
C ASP A 175 15.33 -1.66 -0.99
N LEU A 176 15.09 -1.52 -2.30
CA LEU A 176 16.03 -0.97 -3.27
C LEU A 176 16.36 0.51 -2.99
N GLU A 177 15.34 1.34 -2.69
CA GLU A 177 15.50 2.75 -2.32
C GLU A 177 16.38 2.91 -1.07
N LEU A 178 16.16 2.07 -0.06
CA LEU A 178 16.97 2.06 1.18
C LEU A 178 18.40 1.62 0.91
N ASN A 179 18.62 0.64 0.04
CA ASN A 179 19.93 0.14 -0.30
C ASN A 179 20.74 1.15 -1.13
N ILE A 180 20.09 1.84 -2.07
CA ILE A 180 20.73 2.91 -2.87
C ILE A 180 21.10 4.09 -1.95
N LYS A 181 20.22 4.54 -1.05
CA LYS A 181 20.51 5.61 -0.08
C LYS A 181 21.74 5.31 0.80
N ASN A 182 21.95 4.05 1.13
CA ASN A 182 23.04 3.62 1.99
C ASN A 182 24.35 3.34 1.21
N ASP A 183 24.42 3.67 -0.07
CA ASP A 183 25.60 3.52 -0.96
C ASP A 183 26.17 2.08 -0.99
N LYS A 184 25.30 1.08 -0.77
CA LYS A 184 25.72 -0.31 -0.54
C LYS A 184 26.08 -1.09 -1.79
N TYR A 185 25.75 -0.58 -3.03
CA TYR A 185 25.83 -1.40 -4.24
C TYR A 185 26.13 -0.60 -5.52
N GLU A 186 26.69 -1.27 -6.53
CA GLU A 186 26.73 -0.79 -7.93
C GLU A 186 25.30 -0.64 -8.47
N SER A 187 24.74 0.55 -8.37
CA SER A 187 23.34 0.88 -8.60
C SER A 187 22.81 0.39 -9.96
N ASN A 188 23.65 0.40 -11.02
CA ASN A 188 23.25 0.01 -12.37
C ASN A 188 22.88 -1.48 -12.48
N HIS A 189 23.61 -2.37 -11.79
CA HIS A 189 23.30 -3.80 -11.80
C HIS A 189 21.91 -4.08 -11.20
N TYR A 190 21.60 -3.43 -10.08
CA TYR A 190 20.30 -3.60 -9.42
C TYR A 190 19.15 -2.99 -10.23
N ILE A 191 19.38 -1.83 -10.86
CA ILE A 191 18.38 -1.23 -11.76
C ILE A 191 18.11 -2.15 -12.95
N ASN A 192 19.14 -2.68 -13.63
CA ASN A 192 18.96 -3.61 -14.73
C ASN A 192 18.17 -4.85 -14.32
N ARG A 193 18.51 -5.44 -13.20
CA ARG A 193 17.84 -6.63 -12.67
C ARG A 193 16.36 -6.35 -12.36
N PHE A 194 16.09 -5.19 -11.77
CA PHE A 194 14.71 -4.79 -11.49
C PHE A 194 13.90 -4.57 -12.77
N ILE A 195 14.53 -4.01 -13.81
CA ILE A 195 13.90 -3.86 -15.13
C ILE A 195 13.60 -5.23 -15.76
N GLU A 196 14.54 -6.17 -15.70
CA GLU A 196 14.30 -7.54 -16.16
C GLU A 196 13.08 -8.16 -15.47
N PHE A 197 12.98 -7.97 -14.16
CA PHE A 197 11.83 -8.43 -13.39
C PHE A 197 10.53 -7.76 -13.85
N LEU A 198 10.52 -6.43 -13.99
CA LEU A 198 9.34 -5.69 -14.44
C LEU A 198 8.91 -6.02 -15.87
N LYS A 199 9.83 -6.39 -16.77
CA LYS A 199 9.51 -6.82 -18.14
C LYS A 199 8.69 -8.12 -18.20
N MET A 200 8.66 -8.90 -17.11
CA MET A 200 7.82 -10.09 -16.99
C MET A 200 6.37 -9.75 -16.64
N TYR A 201 6.10 -8.51 -16.23
CA TYR A 201 4.79 -8.04 -15.78
C TYR A 201 3.89 -7.67 -16.96
N PRO A 202 2.55 -7.66 -16.78
CA PRO A 202 1.65 -7.02 -17.71
C PRO A 202 2.05 -5.55 -17.96
N VAL A 203 1.97 -5.11 -19.23
CA VAL A 203 2.49 -3.81 -19.68
C VAL A 203 1.86 -2.64 -18.93
N ASP A 204 0.55 -2.69 -18.71
CA ASP A 204 -0.21 -1.68 -17.96
C ASP A 204 0.27 -1.56 -16.50
N LEU A 205 0.51 -2.69 -15.85
CA LEU A 205 1.03 -2.76 -14.49
C LEU A 205 2.47 -2.23 -14.43
N MET A 206 3.34 -2.62 -15.36
CA MET A 206 4.71 -2.13 -15.47
C MET A 206 4.76 -0.61 -15.57
N ILE A 207 3.91 -0.01 -16.41
CA ILE A 207 3.84 1.45 -16.58
C ILE A 207 3.36 2.13 -15.28
N GLY A 208 2.36 1.55 -14.61
CA GLY A 208 1.91 2.04 -13.31
C GLY A 208 3.06 2.08 -12.28
N ILE A 209 3.82 1.00 -12.19
CA ILE A 209 4.99 0.90 -11.30
C ILE A 209 6.07 1.91 -11.68
N MET A 210 6.37 2.08 -12.98
CA MET A 210 7.34 3.10 -13.43
C MET A 210 6.92 4.53 -13.07
N LYS A 211 5.62 4.84 -13.07
CA LYS A 211 5.10 6.13 -12.55
C LYS A 211 5.30 6.24 -11.04
N ASP A 212 5.11 5.17 -10.31
CA ASP A 212 5.32 5.16 -8.86
C ASP A 212 6.80 5.33 -8.50
N ILE A 213 7.72 4.75 -9.28
CA ILE A 213 9.17 5.00 -9.14
C ILE A 213 9.44 6.50 -9.21
N ARG A 214 8.93 7.17 -10.25
CA ARG A 214 9.10 8.61 -10.45
C ARG A 214 8.55 9.44 -9.30
N ASN A 215 7.41 9.06 -8.76
CA ASN A 215 6.66 9.88 -7.80
C ASN A 215 7.05 9.63 -6.34
N SER A 216 7.51 8.43 -6.01
CA SER A 216 7.64 7.98 -4.62
C SER A 216 9.04 7.45 -4.25
N TYR A 217 9.84 7.02 -5.24
CA TYR A 217 11.17 6.42 -5.01
C TYR A 217 12.26 7.25 -5.68
N ILE A 218 12.60 8.37 -5.05
CA ILE A 218 13.43 9.43 -5.65
C ILE A 218 14.85 8.96 -5.95
N GLU A 219 15.47 8.18 -5.06
CA GLU A 219 16.85 7.72 -5.27
C GLU A 219 16.91 6.62 -6.32
N VAL A 220 15.94 5.71 -6.35
CA VAL A 220 15.78 4.75 -7.44
C VAL A 220 15.55 5.49 -8.77
N TYR A 221 14.68 6.50 -8.79
CA TYR A 221 14.39 7.27 -10.00
C TYR A 221 15.62 7.99 -10.55
N LYS A 222 16.41 8.65 -9.71
CA LYS A 222 17.67 9.33 -10.12
C LYS A 222 18.63 8.37 -10.83
N LYS A 223 18.76 7.14 -10.30
CA LYS A 223 19.60 6.12 -10.92
C LYS A 223 18.97 5.50 -12.16
N ALA A 224 17.65 5.32 -12.14
CA ALA A 224 16.91 4.76 -13.25
C ALA A 224 16.96 5.63 -14.52
N ILE A 225 16.90 6.96 -14.39
CA ILE A 225 17.00 7.87 -15.57
C ILE A 225 18.40 7.94 -16.18
N GLU A 226 19.44 7.56 -15.43
CA GLU A 226 20.81 7.41 -15.92
C GLU A 226 21.02 6.06 -16.64
N ASN A 227 20.07 5.14 -16.50
CA ASN A 227 20.12 3.78 -17.04
C ASN A 227 19.42 3.70 -18.40
N GLU A 228 20.19 3.39 -19.45
CA GLU A 228 19.68 3.32 -20.83
C GLU A 228 18.55 2.31 -21.00
N GLU A 229 18.65 1.16 -20.33
CA GLU A 229 17.64 0.09 -20.41
C GLU A 229 16.31 0.50 -19.77
N PHE A 230 16.36 1.23 -18.65
CA PHE A 230 15.16 1.79 -18.02
C PHE A 230 14.48 2.81 -18.94
N VAL A 231 15.25 3.77 -19.46
CA VAL A 231 14.73 4.82 -20.34
C VAL A 231 14.10 4.20 -21.59
N LYS A 232 14.78 3.24 -22.23
CA LYS A 232 14.26 2.50 -23.38
C LYS A 232 12.96 1.76 -23.05
N SER A 233 12.93 0.98 -21.98
CA SER A 233 11.75 0.24 -21.54
C SER A 233 10.57 1.15 -21.20
N TYR A 234 10.83 2.31 -20.62
CA TYR A 234 9.83 3.31 -20.31
C TYR A 234 9.17 3.85 -21.60
N PHE A 235 9.95 4.24 -22.60
CA PHE A 235 9.42 4.76 -23.86
C PHE A 235 8.73 3.67 -24.71
N GLU A 236 9.28 2.46 -24.78
CA GLU A 236 8.68 1.32 -25.49
C GLU A 236 7.29 0.99 -24.90
N SER A 237 7.19 0.94 -23.59
CA SER A 237 5.93 0.65 -22.90
C SER A 237 4.87 1.72 -23.12
N TYR A 238 5.26 3.00 -23.15
CA TYR A 238 4.34 4.11 -23.48
C TYR A 238 3.86 4.09 -24.93
N SER A 239 4.69 3.63 -25.87
CA SER A 239 4.30 3.52 -27.28
C SER A 239 3.24 2.45 -27.52
N LEU A 240 3.26 1.35 -26.72
CA LEU A 240 2.28 0.27 -26.80
C LEU A 240 0.86 0.65 -26.33
N ILE A 241 0.72 1.69 -25.51
CA ILE A 241 -0.61 2.16 -25.06
C ILE A 241 -1.26 3.16 -26.06
N ARG A 242 -0.46 3.78 -26.95
CA ARG A 242 -0.96 4.77 -27.89
C ARG A 242 -1.33 4.20 -29.27
N GLY A 243 -1.08 2.93 -29.50
CA GLY A 243 -1.52 2.19 -30.69
C GLY A 243 -2.76 1.36 -30.39
#